data_2d80bf8b54ecf15df7da677268ce70c0
#
_entry.id   2d80bf8b54ecf15df7da677268ce70c0
#
_cell.length_a   1.000
_cell.length_b   1.000
_cell.length_c   1.000
_cell.angle_alpha   90.00
_cell.angle_beta   90.00
_cell.angle_gamma   90.00
#
_symmetry.space_group_name_H-M   'P 1'
#
loop_
_entity.id
_entity.type
_entity.pdbx_description
1 polymer ?
#
loop_
_entity_poly.entity_id
_entity_poly.type
_entity_poly.pdbx_seq_one_letter_code
_entity_poly.pdbx_strand_id
1 'polypeptide(L)'
;RVCVDVVGGDEKPQVVLDGIEAALAADPDIEVLAAGPAEIVNPFAASHARVEALEAPDVIAMDDDPIRAVMTKRKSSIVLSCRAIKKGNADAFFSAGSTGAMTAAATAYVTPFRYQAEGKKQPVRPCLTNALPNRAGGLTVLCDMGANPDVEVDDMVRFAQMGSAYARVVLGIEHPRVGLLANGTEDEKGSNFTKACFPAMKAAVPGFVGNCEGTDLTSGNFDVVVADGMSGNIALKATEGAAKFLLQEL
;
A
#
# COMPACT_ATOMS: atom_id res chain seq x y z
N ARG A 1 15.88 -5.85 -8.17
CA ARG A 1 15.24 -5.38 -9.42
C ARG A 1 13.82 -4.91 -9.14
N VAL A 2 13.44 -3.71 -9.63
CA VAL A 2 12.09 -3.15 -9.49
C VAL A 2 11.38 -3.15 -10.85
N CYS A 3 10.18 -3.72 -10.91
CA CYS A 3 9.32 -3.57 -12.09
C CYS A 3 8.55 -2.26 -11.98
N VAL A 4 8.64 -1.40 -13.00
CA VAL A 4 8.01 -0.07 -13.00
C VAL A 4 6.99 0.01 -14.13
N ASP A 5 5.74 0.33 -13.78
CA ASP A 5 4.67 0.62 -14.72
C ASP A 5 4.87 2.02 -15.31
N VAL A 6 5.30 2.08 -16.58
CA VAL A 6 5.67 3.33 -17.24
C VAL A 6 4.45 4.15 -17.68
N VAL A 7 3.29 3.51 -17.78
CA VAL A 7 2.06 4.14 -18.30
C VAL A 7 0.95 4.26 -17.26
N GLY A 8 1.25 3.95 -16.00
CA GLY A 8 0.30 4.11 -14.90
C GLY A 8 0.18 5.56 -14.44
N GLY A 9 -1.06 5.97 -14.10
CA GLY A 9 -1.37 7.30 -13.57
C GLY A 9 -1.83 8.30 -14.63
N ASP A 10 -2.05 9.54 -14.17
CA ASP A 10 -2.62 10.63 -14.99
C ASP A 10 -1.54 11.41 -15.74
N GLU A 11 -0.28 11.23 -15.38
CA GLU A 11 0.85 11.93 -15.98
C GLU A 11 1.37 11.22 -17.24
N LYS A 12 2.12 11.97 -18.06
CA LYS A 12 2.75 11.41 -19.25
C LYS A 12 3.82 10.39 -18.88
N PRO A 13 4.02 9.32 -19.67
CA PRO A 13 5.08 8.33 -19.42
C PRO A 13 6.47 8.91 -19.19
N GLN A 14 6.77 10.07 -19.78
CA GLN A 14 8.06 10.74 -19.62
C GLN A 14 8.37 11.05 -18.15
N VAL A 15 7.37 11.43 -17.35
CA VAL A 15 7.57 11.72 -15.91
C VAL A 15 8.08 10.48 -15.17
N VAL A 16 7.55 9.30 -15.52
CA VAL A 16 7.98 8.03 -14.92
C VAL A 16 9.39 7.65 -15.41
N LEU A 17 9.68 7.86 -16.70
CA LEU A 17 11.02 7.60 -17.26
C LEU A 17 12.09 8.49 -16.61
N ASP A 18 11.81 9.78 -16.45
CA ASP A 18 12.70 10.73 -15.75
C ASP A 18 12.93 10.30 -14.29
N GLY A 19 11.88 9.79 -13.63
CA GLY A 19 11.97 9.22 -12.29
C GLY A 19 12.84 7.96 -12.22
N ILE A 20 12.78 7.10 -13.23
CA ILE A 20 13.66 5.92 -13.34
C ILE A 20 15.11 6.37 -13.50
N GLU A 21 15.40 7.34 -14.37
CA GLU A 21 16.76 7.88 -14.56
C GLU A 21 17.31 8.45 -13.24
N ALA A 22 16.51 9.23 -12.52
CA ALA A 22 16.89 9.78 -11.22
C ALA A 22 17.21 8.68 -10.19
N ALA A 23 16.38 7.63 -10.12
CA ALA A 23 16.60 6.49 -9.23
C ALA A 23 17.89 5.71 -9.58
N LEU A 24 18.11 5.45 -10.87
CA LEU A 24 19.34 4.80 -11.35
C LEU A 24 20.60 5.62 -11.07
N ALA A 25 20.49 6.94 -11.09
CA ALA A 25 21.62 7.84 -10.76
C ALA A 25 21.89 7.87 -9.25
N ALA A 26 20.86 7.79 -8.43
CA ALA A 26 20.97 7.85 -6.97
C ALA A 26 21.49 6.56 -6.33
N ASP A 27 21.17 5.40 -6.92
CA ASP A 27 21.53 4.09 -6.37
C ASP A 27 22.09 3.18 -7.48
N PRO A 28 23.38 2.78 -7.40
CA PRO A 28 24.03 1.92 -8.40
C PRO A 28 23.52 0.48 -8.39
N ASP A 29 22.88 0.02 -7.32
CA ASP A 29 22.42 -1.37 -7.16
C ASP A 29 20.99 -1.59 -7.70
N ILE A 30 20.28 -0.51 -8.04
CA ILE A 30 18.95 -0.61 -8.63
C ILE A 30 19.03 -1.08 -10.09
N GLU A 31 18.29 -2.12 -10.41
CA GLU A 31 17.94 -2.55 -11.76
C GLU A 31 16.43 -2.37 -11.98
N VAL A 32 16.04 -1.99 -13.19
CA VAL A 32 14.64 -1.72 -13.54
C VAL A 32 14.16 -2.64 -14.65
N LEU A 33 12.95 -3.19 -14.46
CA LEU A 33 12.16 -3.81 -15.51
C LEU A 33 11.03 -2.83 -15.88
N ALA A 34 11.21 -2.09 -16.99
CA ALA A 34 10.27 -1.06 -17.44
C ALA A 34 9.10 -1.71 -18.19
N ALA A 35 7.89 -1.67 -17.61
CA ALA A 35 6.70 -2.29 -18.16
C ALA A 35 5.79 -1.25 -18.86
N GLY A 36 5.52 -1.46 -20.16
CA GLY A 36 4.69 -0.57 -20.96
C GLY A 36 4.68 -0.90 -22.44
N PRO A 37 4.06 -0.06 -23.28
CA PRO A 37 4.08 -0.24 -24.74
C PRO A 37 5.49 -0.29 -25.32
N ALA A 38 5.71 -1.19 -26.28
CA ALA A 38 7.01 -1.46 -26.87
C ALA A 38 7.72 -0.20 -27.41
N GLU A 39 6.95 0.70 -28.01
CA GLU A 39 7.43 1.98 -28.56
C GLU A 39 7.99 2.94 -27.51
N ILE A 40 7.65 2.74 -26.22
CA ILE A 40 8.15 3.55 -25.11
C ILE A 40 9.31 2.83 -24.42
N VAL A 41 9.10 1.55 -24.03
CA VAL A 41 10.05 0.86 -23.16
C VAL A 41 11.29 0.35 -23.90
N ASN A 42 11.20 -0.04 -25.17
CA ASN A 42 12.34 -0.57 -25.92
C ASN A 42 13.44 0.47 -26.19
N PRO A 43 13.11 1.69 -26.69
CA PRO A 43 14.13 2.72 -26.86
C PRO A 43 14.78 3.14 -25.53
N PHE A 44 13.98 3.21 -24.46
CA PHE A 44 14.49 3.57 -23.14
C PHE A 44 15.44 2.51 -22.58
N ALA A 45 15.07 1.23 -22.65
CA ALA A 45 15.93 0.14 -22.22
C ALA A 45 17.22 0.05 -23.04
N ALA A 46 17.17 0.32 -24.36
CA ALA A 46 18.35 0.31 -25.23
C ALA A 46 19.40 1.39 -24.85
N SER A 47 18.97 2.48 -24.21
CA SER A 47 19.86 3.57 -23.78
C SER A 47 20.37 3.44 -22.34
N HIS A 48 19.88 2.46 -21.56
CA HIS A 48 20.19 2.30 -20.14
C HIS A 48 20.63 0.88 -19.78
N ALA A 49 21.88 0.67 -19.44
CA ALA A 49 22.44 -0.67 -19.19
C ALA A 49 21.76 -1.45 -18.04
N ARG A 50 21.12 -0.76 -17.08
CA ARG A 50 20.42 -1.38 -15.94
C ARG A 50 18.90 -1.39 -16.09
N VAL A 51 18.40 -1.24 -17.33
CA VAL A 51 16.98 -1.29 -17.65
C VAL A 51 16.71 -2.40 -18.67
N GLU A 52 15.74 -3.24 -18.38
CA GLU A 52 15.17 -4.20 -19.33
C GLU A 52 13.73 -3.79 -19.67
N ALA A 53 13.30 -4.03 -20.91
CA ALA A 53 11.94 -3.77 -21.34
C ALA A 53 11.03 -4.97 -21.05
N LEU A 54 9.84 -4.69 -20.51
CA LEU A 54 8.72 -5.62 -20.41
C LEU A 54 7.56 -5.09 -21.25
N GLU A 55 7.44 -5.58 -22.48
CA GLU A 55 6.40 -5.13 -23.40
C GLU A 55 5.00 -5.46 -22.87
N ALA A 56 4.22 -4.43 -22.63
CA ALA A 56 2.86 -4.47 -22.11
C ALA A 56 1.95 -3.58 -22.94
N PRO A 57 1.27 -4.13 -23.96
CA PRO A 57 0.48 -3.35 -24.90
C PRO A 57 -0.84 -2.82 -24.34
N ASP A 58 -1.36 -3.44 -23.25
CA ASP A 58 -2.62 -3.03 -22.64
C ASP A 58 -2.36 -2.03 -21.50
N VAL A 59 -3.22 -1.02 -21.37
CA VAL A 59 -3.19 -0.04 -20.28
C VAL A 59 -4.48 -0.15 -19.47
N ILE A 60 -4.36 -0.21 -18.13
CA ILE A 60 -5.50 -0.06 -17.22
C ILE A 60 -5.61 1.42 -16.88
N ALA A 61 -6.72 2.05 -17.28
CA ALA A 61 -7.00 3.45 -16.99
C ALA A 61 -7.47 3.66 -15.54
N MET A 62 -7.39 4.91 -15.05
CA MET A 62 -7.78 5.24 -13.67
C MET A 62 -9.28 5.06 -13.42
N ASP A 63 -10.11 5.18 -14.45
CA ASP A 63 -11.57 5.04 -14.41
C ASP A 63 -12.07 3.63 -14.77
N ASP A 64 -11.18 2.70 -15.12
CA ASP A 64 -11.55 1.30 -15.33
C ASP A 64 -12.04 0.65 -14.03
N ASP A 65 -13.03 -0.25 -14.12
CA ASP A 65 -13.34 -1.15 -13.01
C ASP A 65 -12.12 -2.03 -12.70
N PRO A 66 -11.54 -1.94 -11.49
CA PRO A 66 -10.26 -2.57 -11.18
C PRO A 66 -10.23 -4.08 -11.39
N ILE A 67 -11.25 -4.78 -10.92
CA ILE A 67 -11.32 -6.25 -10.97
C ILE A 67 -11.50 -6.71 -12.42
N ARG A 68 -12.44 -6.10 -13.12
CA ARG A 68 -12.74 -6.41 -14.52
C ARG A 68 -11.54 -6.12 -15.42
N ALA A 69 -10.87 -4.98 -15.22
CA ALA A 69 -9.70 -4.60 -16.00
C ALA A 69 -8.56 -5.60 -15.83
N VAL A 70 -8.25 -6.01 -14.60
CA VAL A 70 -7.22 -7.03 -14.34
C VAL A 70 -7.54 -8.39 -14.97
N MET A 71 -8.82 -8.76 -15.06
CA MET A 71 -9.25 -10.02 -15.68
C MET A 71 -9.23 -9.97 -17.20
N THR A 72 -9.51 -8.82 -17.81
CA THR A 72 -9.65 -8.67 -19.26
C THR A 72 -8.38 -8.16 -19.93
N LYS A 73 -7.69 -7.19 -19.35
CA LYS A 73 -6.43 -6.58 -19.86
C LYS A 73 -5.22 -7.35 -19.33
N ARG A 74 -5.11 -8.61 -19.69
CA ARG A 74 -4.10 -9.54 -19.15
C ARG A 74 -2.66 -9.26 -19.56
N LYS A 75 -2.47 -8.39 -20.54
CA LYS A 75 -1.17 -7.90 -21.02
C LYS A 75 -0.89 -6.47 -20.60
N SER A 76 -1.62 -5.97 -19.60
CA SER A 76 -1.33 -4.64 -19.02
C SER A 76 -0.04 -4.64 -18.22
N SER A 77 0.59 -3.46 -18.12
CA SER A 77 1.79 -3.21 -17.34
C SER A 77 1.63 -3.69 -15.89
N ILE A 78 0.50 -3.39 -15.23
CA ILE A 78 0.18 -3.82 -13.86
C ILE A 78 0.17 -5.36 -13.75
N VAL A 79 -0.56 -6.05 -14.65
CA VAL A 79 -0.70 -7.51 -14.61
C VAL A 79 0.63 -8.20 -14.91
N LEU A 80 1.36 -7.72 -15.92
CA LEU A 80 2.65 -8.32 -16.30
C LEU A 80 3.72 -8.08 -15.23
N SER A 81 3.72 -6.92 -14.55
CA SER A 81 4.60 -6.64 -13.42
C SER A 81 4.35 -7.60 -12.26
N CYS A 82 3.09 -7.81 -11.87
CA CYS A 82 2.76 -8.80 -10.83
C CYS A 82 3.21 -10.23 -11.22
N ARG A 83 3.08 -10.59 -12.50
CA ARG A 83 3.57 -11.89 -12.99
C ARG A 83 5.10 -11.97 -13.01
N ALA A 84 5.80 -10.87 -13.27
CA ALA A 84 7.27 -10.80 -13.18
C ALA A 84 7.74 -11.09 -11.76
N ILE A 85 7.12 -10.49 -10.74
CA ILE A 85 7.38 -10.81 -9.33
C ILE A 85 7.14 -12.29 -9.05
N LYS A 86 5.99 -12.83 -9.47
CA LYS A 86 5.65 -14.23 -9.24
C LYS A 86 6.68 -15.21 -9.83
N LYS A 87 7.30 -14.84 -10.94
CA LYS A 87 8.33 -15.63 -11.62
C LYS A 87 9.74 -15.40 -11.05
N GLY A 88 9.92 -14.47 -10.13
CA GLY A 88 11.23 -14.07 -9.60
C GLY A 88 12.06 -13.21 -10.56
N ASN A 89 11.43 -12.60 -11.57
CA ASN A 89 12.10 -11.70 -12.50
C ASN A 89 12.20 -10.26 -11.97
N ALA A 90 11.45 -9.95 -10.92
CA ALA A 90 11.52 -8.69 -10.17
C ALA A 90 11.22 -8.95 -8.69
N ASP A 91 11.79 -8.13 -7.81
CA ASP A 91 11.65 -8.21 -6.36
C ASP A 91 10.52 -7.30 -5.85
N ALA A 92 10.24 -6.23 -6.59
CA ALA A 92 9.23 -5.24 -6.26
C ALA A 92 8.51 -4.72 -7.51
N PHE A 93 7.35 -4.11 -7.31
CA PHE A 93 6.55 -3.45 -8.34
C PHE A 93 6.19 -2.03 -7.88
N PHE A 94 6.34 -1.07 -8.79
CA PHE A 94 5.95 0.32 -8.60
C PHE A 94 5.03 0.76 -9.74
N SER A 95 3.96 1.46 -9.39
CA SER A 95 3.04 2.09 -10.34
C SER A 95 2.40 3.34 -9.73
N ALA A 96 2.17 4.36 -10.54
CA ALA A 96 1.35 5.51 -10.20
C ALA A 96 -0.11 5.33 -10.67
N GLY A 97 -0.47 4.14 -11.15
CA GLY A 97 -1.79 3.82 -11.68
C GLY A 97 -2.85 3.50 -10.62
N SER A 98 -3.94 2.89 -11.05
CA SER A 98 -5.09 2.55 -10.21
C SER A 98 -4.69 1.64 -9.05
N THR A 99 -4.80 2.14 -7.81
CA THR A 99 -4.53 1.38 -6.57
C THR A 99 -5.42 0.14 -6.48
N GLY A 100 -6.68 0.24 -6.89
CA GLY A 100 -7.60 -0.90 -6.92
C GLY A 100 -7.12 -1.99 -7.88
N ALA A 101 -6.65 -1.61 -9.09
CA ALA A 101 -6.11 -2.56 -10.05
C ALA A 101 -4.80 -3.19 -9.58
N MET A 102 -3.91 -2.41 -8.94
CA MET A 102 -2.69 -2.95 -8.34
C MET A 102 -2.99 -3.97 -7.25
N THR A 103 -3.92 -3.65 -6.35
CA THR A 103 -4.34 -4.57 -5.26
C THR A 103 -4.97 -5.84 -5.82
N ALA A 104 -5.87 -5.72 -6.80
CA ALA A 104 -6.51 -6.85 -7.45
C ALA A 104 -5.49 -7.74 -8.19
N ALA A 105 -4.57 -7.14 -8.95
CA ALA A 105 -3.52 -7.87 -9.67
C ALA A 105 -2.53 -8.55 -8.72
N ALA A 106 -2.08 -7.87 -7.67
CA ALA A 106 -1.18 -8.45 -6.67
C ALA A 106 -1.84 -9.65 -5.97
N THR A 107 -3.09 -9.51 -5.55
CA THR A 107 -3.86 -10.60 -4.92
C THR A 107 -4.02 -11.79 -5.86
N ALA A 108 -4.32 -11.56 -7.14
CA ALA A 108 -4.56 -12.62 -8.12
C ALA A 108 -3.27 -13.32 -8.58
N TYR A 109 -2.18 -12.58 -8.77
CA TYR A 109 -0.99 -13.09 -9.45
C TYR A 109 0.24 -13.27 -8.55
N VAL A 110 0.46 -12.42 -7.53
CA VAL A 110 1.57 -12.59 -6.57
C VAL A 110 1.21 -13.61 -5.51
N THR A 111 -0.04 -13.67 -5.11
CA THR A 111 -0.62 -14.49 -4.05
C THR A 111 -0.28 -14.00 -2.63
N PRO A 112 -1.29 -13.87 -1.75
CA PRO A 112 -1.08 -13.45 -0.37
C PRO A 112 -0.28 -14.48 0.44
N PHE A 113 0.38 -14.05 1.48
CA PHE A 113 0.89 -14.93 2.53
C PHE A 113 -0.23 -15.79 3.11
N ARG A 114 0.15 -16.92 3.69
CA ARG A 114 -0.81 -17.83 4.32
C ARG A 114 -0.47 -18.04 5.78
N TYR A 115 -1.48 -18.07 6.61
CA TYR A 115 -1.37 -18.38 8.03
C TYR A 115 -2.12 -19.67 8.37
N GLN A 116 -1.77 -20.28 9.51
CA GLN A 116 -2.42 -21.49 10.01
C GLN A 116 -3.55 -21.09 10.95
N ALA A 117 -4.78 -21.42 10.60
CA ALA A 117 -5.93 -21.27 11.47
C ALA A 117 -6.78 -22.55 11.43
N GLU A 118 -7.20 -23.05 12.58
CA GLU A 118 -8.06 -24.24 12.70
C GLU A 118 -7.58 -25.45 11.88
N GLY A 119 -6.26 -25.65 11.81
CA GLY A 119 -5.66 -26.73 11.04
C GLY A 119 -5.61 -26.52 9.53
N LYS A 120 -6.09 -25.39 9.02
CA LYS A 120 -6.09 -25.04 7.59
C LYS A 120 -5.19 -23.84 7.31
N LYS A 121 -4.51 -23.85 6.15
CA LYS A 121 -3.78 -22.68 5.65
C LYS A 121 -4.75 -21.72 4.96
N GLN A 122 -4.95 -20.55 5.55
CA GLN A 122 -5.79 -19.48 5.00
C GLN A 122 -4.94 -18.35 4.44
N PRO A 123 -5.35 -17.68 3.35
CA PRO A 123 -4.65 -16.51 2.85
C PRO A 123 -4.83 -15.34 3.84
N VAL A 124 -3.75 -14.60 4.06
CA VAL A 124 -3.83 -13.30 4.75
C VAL A 124 -4.47 -12.30 3.80
N ARG A 125 -5.47 -11.56 4.26
CA ARG A 125 -6.02 -10.44 3.52
C ARG A 125 -5.00 -9.29 3.52
N PRO A 126 -4.50 -8.83 2.36
CA PRO A 126 -3.57 -7.72 2.32
C PRO A 126 -4.27 -6.41 2.69
N CYS A 127 -3.57 -5.50 3.35
CA CYS A 127 -4.04 -4.12 3.58
C CYS A 127 -3.16 -3.12 2.84
N LEU A 128 -3.75 -1.98 2.49
CA LEU A 128 -2.99 -0.82 2.02
C LEU A 128 -2.41 -0.08 3.23
N THR A 129 -1.14 0.30 3.12
CA THR A 129 -0.41 0.91 4.22
C THR A 129 0.37 2.13 3.72
N ASN A 130 0.33 3.22 4.48
CA ASN A 130 1.18 4.39 4.26
C ASN A 130 1.75 4.86 5.60
N ALA A 131 2.86 5.56 5.55
CA ALA A 131 3.50 6.21 6.69
C ALA A 131 3.33 7.73 6.57
N LEU A 132 2.53 8.31 7.45
CA LEU A 132 2.20 9.73 7.47
C LEU A 132 3.17 10.49 8.39
N PRO A 133 3.67 11.67 8.00
CA PRO A 133 4.50 12.48 8.88
C PRO A 133 3.70 12.94 10.10
N ASN A 134 4.36 12.97 11.27
CA ASN A 134 3.76 13.38 12.52
C ASN A 134 4.53 14.52 13.22
N ARG A 135 3.88 15.17 14.18
CA ARG A 135 4.44 16.33 14.92
C ARG A 135 5.68 16.01 15.76
N ALA A 136 5.94 14.74 16.05
CA ALA A 136 7.14 14.33 16.77
C ALA A 136 8.38 14.21 15.87
N GLY A 137 8.24 14.55 14.57
CA GLY A 137 9.34 14.45 13.60
C GLY A 137 9.57 13.03 13.05
N GLY A 138 8.65 12.11 13.34
CA GLY A 138 8.65 10.74 12.84
C GLY A 138 7.50 10.46 11.89
N LEU A 139 7.18 9.19 11.74
CA LEU A 139 6.10 8.70 10.87
C LEU A 139 5.11 7.86 11.67
N THR A 140 3.83 7.95 11.34
CA THR A 140 2.76 7.09 11.85
C THR A 140 2.22 6.24 10.70
N VAL A 141 2.27 4.93 10.87
CA VAL A 141 1.76 3.95 9.88
C VAL A 141 0.23 3.87 10.00
N LEU A 142 -0.48 4.12 8.91
CA LEU A 142 -1.93 3.89 8.82
C LEU A 142 -2.20 2.63 7.97
N CYS A 143 -3.03 1.72 8.47
CA CYS A 143 -3.51 0.51 7.79
C CYS A 143 -4.87 0.04 8.36
N ASP A 144 -5.89 -0.31 7.55
CA ASP A 144 -5.99 -0.29 6.09
C ASP A 144 -6.46 1.08 5.60
N MET A 145 -6.05 1.44 4.37
CA MET A 145 -6.37 2.75 3.79
C MET A 145 -7.29 2.65 2.56
N GLY A 146 -8.01 1.56 2.39
CA GLY A 146 -8.98 1.48 1.30
C GLY A 146 -8.99 0.20 0.47
N ALA A 147 -8.18 -0.82 0.81
CA ALA A 147 -8.25 -2.12 0.14
C ALA A 147 -9.47 -2.93 0.55
N ASN A 148 -9.90 -2.81 1.82
CA ASN A 148 -10.91 -3.69 2.40
C ASN A 148 -11.96 -2.88 3.18
N PRO A 149 -13.03 -2.40 2.51
CA PRO A 149 -14.08 -1.64 3.19
C PRO A 149 -14.85 -2.45 4.23
N ASP A 150 -15.05 -3.75 3.97
CA ASP A 150 -15.73 -4.69 4.87
C ASP A 150 -14.73 -5.77 5.32
N VAL A 151 -14.50 -5.86 6.63
CA VAL A 151 -13.51 -6.75 7.24
C VAL A 151 -14.07 -7.44 8.49
N GLU A 152 -13.44 -8.55 8.85
CA GLU A 152 -13.71 -9.27 10.08
C GLU A 152 -12.75 -8.82 11.20
N VAL A 153 -13.12 -9.11 12.47
CA VAL A 153 -12.27 -8.80 13.65
C VAL A 153 -10.87 -9.37 13.50
N ASP A 154 -10.76 -10.58 13.01
CA ASP A 154 -9.49 -11.26 12.75
C ASP A 154 -8.62 -10.55 11.70
N ASP A 155 -9.24 -9.93 10.68
CA ASP A 155 -8.51 -9.14 9.68
C ASP A 155 -7.88 -7.90 10.33
N MET A 156 -8.63 -7.21 11.23
CA MET A 156 -8.11 -6.05 11.95
C MET A 156 -6.90 -6.40 12.83
N VAL A 157 -6.93 -7.53 13.50
CA VAL A 157 -5.77 -8.05 14.26
C VAL A 157 -4.57 -8.27 13.33
N ARG A 158 -4.80 -8.84 12.15
CA ARG A 158 -3.73 -9.05 11.16
C ARG A 158 -3.20 -7.76 10.57
N PHE A 159 -4.07 -6.78 10.30
CA PHE A 159 -3.63 -5.45 9.85
C PHE A 159 -2.73 -4.79 10.89
N ALA A 160 -3.08 -4.88 12.17
CA ALA A 160 -2.25 -4.40 13.27
C ALA A 160 -0.87 -5.10 13.31
N GLN A 161 -0.84 -6.42 13.14
CA GLN A 161 0.40 -7.20 13.10
C GLN A 161 1.26 -6.83 11.88
N MET A 162 0.65 -6.64 10.69
CA MET A 162 1.36 -6.22 9.47
C MET A 162 1.89 -4.79 9.60
N GLY A 163 1.07 -3.84 10.09
CA GLY A 163 1.50 -2.47 10.37
C GLY A 163 2.65 -2.41 11.37
N SER A 164 2.58 -3.23 12.43
CA SER A 164 3.66 -3.34 13.41
C SER A 164 4.94 -3.94 12.81
N ALA A 165 4.82 -4.93 11.93
CA ALA A 165 5.96 -5.48 11.21
C ALA A 165 6.59 -4.44 10.27
N TYR A 166 5.78 -3.67 9.55
CA TYR A 166 6.23 -2.57 8.71
C TYR A 166 6.97 -1.50 9.55
N ALA A 167 6.39 -1.06 10.67
CA ALA A 167 7.02 -0.08 11.56
C ALA A 167 8.39 -0.56 12.06
N ARG A 168 8.52 -1.84 12.42
CA ARG A 168 9.79 -2.41 12.85
C ARG A 168 10.84 -2.50 11.75
N VAL A 169 10.45 -3.04 10.60
CA VAL A 169 11.41 -3.38 9.54
C VAL A 169 11.80 -2.14 8.72
N VAL A 170 10.81 -1.28 8.40
CA VAL A 170 11.02 -0.13 7.50
C VAL A 170 11.36 1.13 8.27
N LEU A 171 10.70 1.37 9.43
CA LEU A 171 10.91 2.59 10.19
C LEU A 171 11.88 2.42 11.38
N GLY A 172 12.33 1.19 11.67
CA GLY A 172 13.26 0.91 12.77
C GLY A 172 12.65 1.05 14.17
N ILE A 173 11.32 1.02 14.31
CA ILE A 173 10.63 1.16 15.60
C ILE A 173 10.48 -0.23 16.24
N GLU A 174 11.34 -0.58 17.18
CA GLU A 174 11.38 -1.94 17.78
C GLU A 174 10.07 -2.33 18.49
N HIS A 175 9.46 -1.38 19.21
CA HIS A 175 8.24 -1.59 20.01
C HIS A 175 7.14 -0.60 19.60
N PRO A 176 6.49 -0.79 18.44
CA PRO A 176 5.50 0.16 17.93
C PRO A 176 4.26 0.21 18.82
N ARG A 177 3.81 1.43 19.14
CA ARG A 177 2.55 1.71 19.85
C ARG A 177 1.41 1.63 18.84
N VAL A 178 0.48 0.71 19.05
CA VAL A 178 -0.62 0.41 18.10
C VAL A 178 -1.93 0.96 18.65
N GLY A 179 -2.61 1.80 17.86
CA GLY A 179 -3.95 2.33 18.15
C GLY A 179 -5.01 1.77 17.20
N LEU A 180 -6.23 1.59 17.71
CA LEU A 180 -7.42 1.27 16.92
C LEU A 180 -8.20 2.57 16.64
N LEU A 181 -8.38 2.93 15.37
CA LEU A 181 -9.10 4.15 14.98
C LEU A 181 -10.56 4.07 15.43
N ALA A 182 -10.96 5.04 16.22
CA ALA A 182 -12.30 5.16 16.78
C ALA A 182 -12.77 6.63 16.83
N ASN A 183 -13.95 6.87 17.34
CA ASN A 183 -14.52 8.21 17.57
C ASN A 183 -14.30 8.72 19.02
N GLY A 184 -13.36 8.15 19.74
CA GLY A 184 -12.99 8.51 21.11
C GLY A 184 -11.95 7.53 21.63
N THR A 185 -11.23 7.94 22.67
CA THR A 185 -10.07 7.21 23.21
C THR A 185 -10.45 6.15 24.26
N GLU A 186 -11.68 6.21 24.81
CA GLU A 186 -12.13 5.26 25.84
C GLU A 186 -12.39 3.88 25.22
N ASP A 187 -12.16 2.82 25.99
CA ASP A 187 -12.24 1.40 25.56
C ASP A 187 -13.60 1.04 24.94
N GLU A 188 -14.68 1.68 25.42
CA GLU A 188 -16.06 1.44 24.96
C GLU A 188 -16.49 2.31 23.76
N LYS A 189 -15.64 3.16 23.25
CA LYS A 189 -15.94 3.99 22.06
C LYS A 189 -15.86 3.21 20.75
N GLY A 190 -16.46 3.77 19.72
CA GLY A 190 -16.47 3.21 18.38
C GLY A 190 -17.79 2.58 18.00
N SER A 191 -17.87 2.10 16.77
CA SER A 191 -18.98 1.30 16.24
C SER A 191 -19.06 -0.06 16.96
N ASN A 192 -20.13 -0.79 16.75
CA ASN A 192 -20.23 -2.18 17.27
C ASN A 192 -19.08 -3.06 16.77
N PHE A 193 -18.63 -2.83 15.55
CA PHE A 193 -17.48 -3.52 14.97
C PHE A 193 -16.16 -3.14 15.67
N THR A 194 -15.88 -1.83 15.83
CA THR A 194 -14.69 -1.34 16.54
C THR A 194 -14.63 -1.89 17.97
N LYS A 195 -15.77 -1.87 18.68
CA LYS A 195 -15.87 -2.43 20.04
C LYS A 195 -15.60 -3.95 20.08
N ALA A 196 -15.96 -4.69 19.05
CA ALA A 196 -15.63 -6.11 18.93
C ALA A 196 -14.14 -6.34 18.64
N CYS A 197 -13.49 -5.44 17.89
CA CYS A 197 -12.06 -5.51 17.60
C CYS A 197 -11.18 -5.25 18.83
N PHE A 198 -11.58 -4.35 19.72
CA PHE A 198 -10.77 -3.91 20.87
C PHE A 198 -10.24 -5.07 21.74
N PRO A 199 -11.08 -5.97 22.29
CA PRO A 199 -10.59 -7.07 23.12
C PRO A 199 -9.71 -8.06 22.33
N ALA A 200 -9.99 -8.29 21.06
CA ALA A 200 -9.19 -9.17 20.22
C ALA A 200 -7.78 -8.58 19.96
N MET A 201 -7.70 -7.27 19.68
CA MET A 201 -6.43 -6.58 19.51
C MET A 201 -5.64 -6.54 20.82
N LYS A 202 -6.29 -6.26 21.95
CA LYS A 202 -5.66 -6.26 23.28
C LYS A 202 -5.05 -7.63 23.65
N ALA A 203 -5.68 -8.72 23.21
CA ALA A 203 -5.20 -10.08 23.46
C ALA A 203 -4.08 -10.51 22.49
N ALA A 204 -4.10 -10.07 21.22
CA ALA A 204 -3.30 -10.67 20.16
C ALA A 204 -2.26 -9.72 19.50
N VAL A 205 -2.28 -8.43 19.83
CA VAL A 205 -1.39 -7.43 19.22
C VAL A 205 -0.41 -6.89 20.26
N PRO A 206 0.88 -7.28 20.22
CA PRO A 206 1.90 -6.67 21.05
C PRO A 206 2.00 -5.17 20.79
N GLY A 207 2.05 -4.36 21.87
CA GLY A 207 2.11 -2.91 21.75
C GLY A 207 0.76 -2.22 21.51
N PHE A 208 -0.37 -2.95 21.57
CA PHE A 208 -1.68 -2.33 21.52
C PHE A 208 -1.92 -1.45 22.74
N VAL A 209 -2.19 -0.16 22.51
CA VAL A 209 -2.33 0.87 23.56
C VAL A 209 -3.78 1.29 23.79
N GLY A 210 -4.68 0.98 22.87
CA GLY A 210 -6.10 1.32 22.99
C GLY A 210 -6.66 2.01 21.74
N ASN A 211 -7.81 2.66 21.91
CA ASN A 211 -8.41 3.48 20.84
C ASN A 211 -7.62 4.77 20.61
N CYS A 212 -7.70 5.27 19.37
CA CYS A 212 -7.17 6.56 18.97
C CYS A 212 -8.18 7.29 18.07
N GLU A 213 -8.04 8.58 17.95
CA GLU A 213 -8.89 9.44 17.10
C GLU A 213 -8.17 9.84 15.81
N GLY A 214 -8.90 10.41 14.85
CA GLY A 214 -8.33 10.89 13.59
C GLY A 214 -7.21 11.93 13.77
N THR A 215 -7.25 12.72 14.85
CA THR A 215 -6.20 13.67 15.23
C THR A 215 -4.87 13.00 15.62
N ASP A 216 -4.93 11.74 16.01
CA ASP A 216 -3.73 10.97 16.40
C ASP A 216 -2.90 10.50 15.21
N LEU A 217 -3.46 10.50 13.99
CA LEU A 217 -2.72 10.16 12.77
C LEU A 217 -1.45 11.01 12.58
N THR A 218 -1.50 12.25 13.05
CA THR A 218 -0.38 13.19 12.94
C THR A 218 0.20 13.62 14.30
N SER A 219 -0.26 13.04 15.41
CA SER A 219 0.16 13.45 16.76
C SER A 219 1.56 12.97 17.14
N GLY A 220 1.95 11.78 16.69
CA GLY A 220 3.14 11.06 17.16
C GLY A 220 2.91 10.27 18.47
N ASN A 221 1.66 10.17 18.94
CA ASN A 221 1.31 9.35 20.11
C ASN A 221 1.28 7.86 19.77
N PHE A 222 1.02 7.53 18.50
CA PHE A 222 0.96 6.17 17.97
C PHE A 222 1.94 6.02 16.81
N ASP A 223 2.53 4.83 16.72
CA ASP A 223 3.43 4.46 15.62
C ASP A 223 2.69 3.73 14.51
N VAL A 224 1.58 3.06 14.88
CA VAL A 224 0.67 2.36 13.97
C VAL A 224 -0.77 2.67 14.36
N VAL A 225 -1.57 3.12 13.40
CA VAL A 225 -3.01 3.29 13.53
C VAL A 225 -3.72 2.31 12.60
N VAL A 226 -4.64 1.54 13.17
CA VAL A 226 -5.36 0.48 12.44
C VAL A 226 -6.82 0.84 12.25
N ALA A 227 -7.31 0.69 11.04
CA ALA A 227 -8.70 0.95 10.66
C ALA A 227 -9.19 -0.10 9.65
N ASP A 228 -10.51 -0.23 9.48
CA ASP A 228 -11.05 -0.82 8.26
C ASP A 228 -10.76 0.11 7.06
N GLY A 229 -10.80 -0.45 5.84
CA GLY A 229 -10.41 0.30 4.66
C GLY A 229 -11.31 1.51 4.36
N MET A 230 -12.57 1.49 4.77
CA MET A 230 -13.47 2.63 4.58
C MET A 230 -13.08 3.78 5.53
N SER A 231 -12.98 3.49 6.83
CA SER A 231 -12.62 4.48 7.86
C SER A 231 -11.21 5.03 7.62
N GLY A 232 -10.26 4.17 7.30
CA GLY A 232 -8.88 4.57 7.01
C GLY A 232 -8.75 5.42 5.74
N ASN A 233 -9.49 5.10 4.68
CA ASN A 233 -9.51 5.92 3.45
C ASN A 233 -10.10 7.31 3.70
N ILE A 234 -11.20 7.39 4.43
CA ILE A 234 -11.82 8.68 4.80
C ILE A 234 -10.85 9.51 5.63
N ALA A 235 -10.22 8.91 6.64
CA ALA A 235 -9.26 9.61 7.49
C ALA A 235 -8.04 10.12 6.69
N LEU A 236 -7.48 9.30 5.82
CA LEU A 236 -6.40 9.68 4.91
C LEU A 236 -6.80 10.84 4.00
N LYS A 237 -7.91 10.71 3.28
CA LYS A 237 -8.37 11.72 2.31
C LYS A 237 -8.75 13.04 2.99
N ALA A 238 -9.31 13.01 4.20
CA ALA A 238 -9.58 14.20 4.99
C ALA A 238 -8.27 14.90 5.40
N THR A 239 -7.27 14.13 5.83
CA THR A 239 -5.94 14.65 6.19
C THR A 239 -5.22 15.25 4.98
N GLU A 240 -5.20 14.54 3.84
CA GLU A 240 -4.65 15.04 2.57
C GLU A 240 -5.34 16.33 2.12
N GLY A 241 -6.68 16.37 2.18
CA GLY A 241 -7.48 17.52 1.79
C GLY A 241 -7.21 18.74 2.68
N ALA A 242 -7.12 18.54 3.99
CA ALA A 242 -6.79 19.62 4.94
C ALA A 242 -5.36 20.14 4.71
N ALA A 243 -4.39 19.25 4.52
CA ALA A 243 -3.01 19.64 4.21
C ALA A 243 -2.91 20.43 2.91
N LYS A 244 -3.58 19.98 1.85
CA LYS A 244 -3.62 20.66 0.55
C LYS A 244 -4.26 22.05 0.66
N PHE A 245 -5.37 22.16 1.38
CA PHE A 245 -6.02 23.44 1.62
C PHE A 245 -5.07 24.43 2.31
N LEU A 246 -4.42 24.02 3.41
CA LEU A 246 -3.49 24.88 4.15
C LEU A 246 -2.29 25.33 3.30
N LEU A 247 -1.75 24.46 2.46
CA LEU A 247 -0.61 24.78 1.57
C LEU A 247 -1.00 25.73 0.41
N GLN A 248 -2.28 25.79 0.05
CA GLN A 248 -2.77 26.71 -0.99
C GLN A 248 -3.12 28.10 -0.46
N GLU A 249 -3.44 28.21 0.84
CA GLU A 249 -3.81 29.47 1.49
C GLU A 249 -2.62 30.18 2.17
N LEU A 250 -1.46 29.53 2.27
CA LEU A 250 -0.20 30.08 2.78
C LEU A 250 0.73 30.54 1.63
#